data_1b3a11e54889e75e097e90e8408fbd35
#
_entry.id   1b3a11e54889e75e097e90e8408fbd35
#
_cell.length_a   1.000
_cell.length_b   1.000
_cell.length_c   1.000
_cell.angle_alpha   90.00
_cell.angle_beta   90.00
_cell.angle_gamma   90.00
#
_symmetry.space_group_name_H-M   'P 1'
#
loop_
_entity.id
_entity.type
_entity.pdbx_description
1 polymer ?
#
loop_
_entity_poly.entity_id
_entity_poly.type
_entity_poly.pdbx_seq_one_letter_code
_entity_poly.pdbx_strand_id
1 'polypeptide(L)'
;MPVGTLGSVKGISQDVLEDLGVEILLGNTYHLYLRPGVETVRKMGGLHRFMSWDRSILTDSGGFQVFSLNELRKVSEEGAAFRSHLDGSAHFLSPEKSMEIQIGLGADIIMAFDECTEYPADAARSRASMELTLRWAARCKSYFEEHQREVPWGGSLQPTALSRQEKQILRSAQDDTACDDKRTGDSRLDGQTQALFGIVQGGMDASLRRESAERTIDVGFPGYAIGGLSVGEPRELTRDVVLSTLEHLPFNQPRYLMGVGTPEEIAQYAQSGVDMMDCVLPTRAARHGLLFTSEGKVSIKQARYAQDDSALDPACDCRVCQRYSRAYLRHLYAANELLAQVLNTVHNLHYYLSTMRTVRAWIRVDEKSGPMR
;
A
#
# COMPACT_ATOMS: atom_id res chain seq x y z
N MET A 1 -0.49 4.82 -1.81
CA MET A 1 -0.47 4.22 -0.46
C MET A 1 0.98 4.00 -0.03
N PRO A 2 1.46 4.57 1.07
CA PRO A 2 2.74 4.20 1.67
C PRO A 2 2.72 2.75 2.17
N VAL A 3 3.88 2.09 2.09
CA VAL A 3 4.01 0.68 2.49
C VAL A 3 4.54 0.58 3.92
N GLY A 4 3.70 0.03 4.80
CA GLY A 4 3.99 -0.27 6.20
C GLY A 4 4.21 -1.76 6.42
N THR A 5 5.31 -2.32 5.93
CA THR A 5 5.58 -3.76 5.82
C THR A 5 5.28 -4.57 7.10
N LEU A 6 5.64 -4.07 8.26
CA LEU A 6 5.42 -4.70 9.56
C LEU A 6 4.46 -3.88 10.44
N GLY A 7 3.44 -3.27 9.84
CA GLY A 7 2.57 -2.35 10.56
C GLY A 7 3.23 -0.99 10.84
N SER A 8 4.28 -0.64 10.10
CA SER A 8 4.99 0.63 10.26
C SER A 8 5.63 1.06 8.95
N VAL A 9 5.42 2.30 8.55
CA VAL A 9 6.22 2.97 7.52
C VAL A 9 7.57 3.30 8.13
N LYS A 10 8.63 2.66 7.64
CA LYS A 10 9.94 2.63 8.31
C LYS A 10 10.43 3.99 8.78
N GLY A 11 10.56 4.15 10.10
CA GLY A 11 11.08 5.35 10.75
C GLY A 11 10.11 6.52 10.81
N ILE A 12 8.83 6.31 10.46
CA ILE A 12 7.80 7.36 10.48
C ILE A 12 6.69 6.93 11.44
N SER A 13 6.38 7.77 12.41
CA SER A 13 5.27 7.56 13.34
C SER A 13 3.93 7.94 12.71
N GLN A 14 2.84 7.47 13.32
CA GLN A 14 1.49 7.65 12.81
C GLN A 14 1.08 9.13 12.77
N ASP A 15 1.39 9.92 13.80
CA ASP A 15 1.16 11.36 13.84
C ASP A 15 1.80 12.09 12.65
N VAL A 16 3.02 11.71 12.27
CA VAL A 16 3.69 12.26 11.08
C VAL A 16 2.98 11.87 9.79
N LEU A 17 2.48 10.62 9.69
CA LEU A 17 1.70 10.18 8.52
C LEU A 17 0.35 10.91 8.42
N GLU A 18 -0.27 11.18 9.56
CA GLU A 18 -1.53 11.96 9.66
C GLU A 18 -1.31 13.40 9.23
N ASP A 19 -0.26 14.06 9.73
CA ASP A 19 0.15 15.42 9.35
C ASP A 19 0.44 15.53 7.84
N LEU A 20 1.04 14.49 7.25
CA LEU A 20 1.28 14.42 5.80
C LEU A 20 -0.01 14.22 4.99
N GLY A 21 -1.12 13.88 5.64
CA GLY A 21 -2.38 13.61 4.97
C GLY A 21 -2.47 12.22 4.33
N VAL A 22 -1.77 11.23 4.88
CA VAL A 22 -1.91 9.83 4.43
C VAL A 22 -3.30 9.33 4.80
N GLU A 23 -4.04 8.80 3.85
CA GLU A 23 -5.42 8.31 4.03
C GLU A 23 -5.49 6.78 4.15
N ILE A 24 -4.54 6.08 3.53
CA ILE A 24 -4.51 4.63 3.48
C ILE A 24 -3.08 4.10 3.53
N LEU A 25 -2.84 3.05 4.32
CA LEU A 25 -1.57 2.34 4.42
C LEU A 25 -1.69 0.93 3.84
N LEU A 26 -0.57 0.41 3.30
CA LEU A 26 -0.48 -0.99 2.92
C LEU A 26 0.34 -1.77 3.96
N GLY A 27 -0.23 -2.84 4.51
CA GLY A 27 0.45 -3.84 5.33
C GLY A 27 0.78 -5.09 4.53
N ASN A 28 1.96 -5.69 4.73
CA ASN A 28 2.29 -6.92 4.02
C ASN A 28 1.90 -8.16 4.83
N THR A 29 0.93 -8.90 4.33
CA THR A 29 0.37 -10.12 4.96
C THR A 29 1.43 -11.14 5.33
N TYR A 30 2.34 -11.46 4.41
CA TYR A 30 3.44 -12.39 4.65
C TYR A 30 4.31 -12.00 5.85
N HIS A 31 4.71 -10.75 5.94
CA HIS A 31 5.56 -10.27 7.02
C HIS A 31 4.84 -10.21 8.35
N LEU A 32 3.58 -9.75 8.37
CA LEU A 32 2.76 -9.67 9.57
C LEU A 32 2.37 -11.06 10.08
N TYR A 33 2.15 -12.03 9.19
CA TYR A 33 1.93 -13.43 9.52
C TYR A 33 3.13 -14.05 10.25
N LEU A 34 4.35 -13.82 9.74
CA LEU A 34 5.56 -14.35 10.36
C LEU A 34 5.92 -13.60 11.66
N ARG A 35 5.70 -12.29 11.71
CA ARG A 35 6.01 -11.44 12.87
C ARG A 35 5.15 -10.18 12.88
N PRO A 36 4.34 -9.91 13.91
CA PRO A 36 4.30 -10.58 15.24
C PRO A 36 3.45 -11.85 15.26
N GLY A 37 2.82 -12.23 14.14
CA GLY A 37 1.86 -13.30 14.03
C GLY A 37 0.41 -12.82 14.18
N VAL A 38 -0.50 -13.49 13.47
CA VAL A 38 -1.91 -13.09 13.38
C VAL A 38 -2.59 -13.09 14.74
N GLU A 39 -2.32 -14.11 15.57
CA GLU A 39 -2.93 -14.24 16.90
C GLU A 39 -2.58 -13.04 17.81
N THR A 40 -1.35 -12.52 17.71
CA THR A 40 -0.96 -11.33 18.47
C THR A 40 -1.77 -10.11 18.04
N VAL A 41 -1.88 -9.88 16.72
CA VAL A 41 -2.61 -8.74 16.17
C VAL A 41 -4.12 -8.86 16.48
N ARG A 42 -4.69 -10.06 16.32
CA ARG A 42 -6.10 -10.35 16.63
C ARG A 42 -6.44 -10.06 18.10
N LYS A 43 -5.59 -10.53 19.04
CA LYS A 43 -5.75 -10.27 20.48
C LYS A 43 -5.65 -8.78 20.85
N MET A 44 -4.91 -8.02 20.04
CA MET A 44 -4.78 -6.56 20.22
C MET A 44 -5.92 -5.77 19.56
N GLY A 45 -6.90 -6.44 18.92
CA GLY A 45 -8.05 -5.80 18.27
C GLY A 45 -7.82 -5.40 16.83
N GLY A 46 -6.95 -6.12 16.11
CA GLY A 46 -6.61 -5.89 14.70
C GLY A 46 -5.53 -4.82 14.49
N LEU A 47 -5.14 -4.64 13.22
CA LEU A 47 -4.05 -3.73 12.84
C LEU A 47 -4.32 -2.28 13.23
N HIS A 48 -5.53 -1.79 13.09
CA HIS A 48 -5.89 -0.43 13.46
C HIS A 48 -5.50 -0.10 14.90
N ARG A 49 -5.92 -0.95 15.83
CA ARG A 49 -5.61 -0.79 17.24
C ARG A 49 -4.14 -1.09 17.54
N PHE A 50 -3.61 -2.14 16.93
CA PHE A 50 -2.21 -2.55 17.12
C PHE A 50 -1.21 -1.47 16.67
N MET A 51 -1.53 -0.75 15.60
CA MET A 51 -0.70 0.31 15.02
C MET A 51 -1.06 1.71 15.55
N SER A 52 -2.19 1.87 16.25
CA SER A 52 -2.77 3.19 16.55
C SER A 52 -3.01 4.01 15.28
N TRP A 53 -3.71 3.42 14.30
CA TRP A 53 -4.01 4.02 13.01
C TRP A 53 -5.50 3.96 12.71
N ASP A 54 -6.17 5.14 12.66
CA ASP A 54 -7.63 5.22 12.52
C ASP A 54 -8.12 5.31 11.08
N ARG A 55 -7.19 5.46 10.11
CA ARG A 55 -7.51 5.55 8.70
C ARG A 55 -7.39 4.19 8.02
N SER A 56 -7.75 4.11 6.75
CA SER A 56 -7.84 2.83 6.03
C SER A 56 -6.51 2.07 5.97
N ILE A 57 -6.62 0.75 6.03
CA ILE A 57 -5.51 -0.20 5.85
C ILE A 57 -5.89 -1.18 4.74
N LEU A 58 -4.97 -1.40 3.82
CA LEU A 58 -5.03 -2.50 2.86
C LEU A 58 -3.96 -3.52 3.22
N THR A 59 -4.28 -4.81 3.20
CA THR A 59 -3.28 -5.88 3.24
C THR A 59 -3.16 -6.56 1.89
N ASP A 60 -1.91 -6.82 1.43
CA ASP A 60 -1.69 -7.62 0.24
C ASP A 60 -2.02 -9.10 0.46
N SER A 61 -2.02 -9.91 -0.60
CA SER A 61 -2.33 -11.34 -0.53
C SER A 61 -1.26 -12.16 0.21
N GLY A 62 -0.03 -11.65 0.31
CA GLY A 62 1.16 -12.38 0.73
C GLY A 62 1.82 -13.20 -0.40
N GLY A 63 1.16 -13.35 -1.54
CA GLY A 63 1.64 -14.14 -2.68
C GLY A 63 2.98 -13.66 -3.21
N PHE A 64 3.09 -12.37 -3.55
CA PHE A 64 4.32 -11.80 -4.10
C PHE A 64 5.56 -12.06 -3.22
N GLN A 65 5.46 -11.93 -1.89
CA GLN A 65 6.58 -12.15 -0.98
C GLN A 65 6.99 -13.62 -0.92
N VAL A 66 6.01 -14.53 -0.96
CA VAL A 66 6.28 -15.98 -1.07
C VAL A 66 7.04 -16.26 -2.36
N PHE A 67 6.67 -15.62 -3.48
CA PHE A 67 7.32 -15.83 -4.78
C PHE A 67 8.68 -15.13 -4.91
N SER A 68 8.85 -13.94 -4.34
CA SER A 68 10.05 -13.12 -4.50
C SER A 68 11.17 -13.43 -3.51
N LEU A 69 10.83 -13.89 -2.29
CA LEU A 69 11.80 -14.08 -1.20
C LEU A 69 12.24 -15.53 -0.99
N ASN A 70 11.63 -16.49 -1.68
CA ASN A 70 11.87 -17.91 -1.42
C ASN A 70 12.30 -18.66 -2.67
N GLU A 71 13.59 -18.94 -2.78
CA GLU A 71 14.15 -19.79 -3.84
C GLU A 71 13.65 -21.24 -3.79
N LEU A 72 13.27 -21.73 -2.61
CA LEU A 72 12.80 -23.09 -2.34
C LEU A 72 11.28 -23.21 -2.20
N ARG A 73 10.53 -22.31 -2.86
CA ARG A 73 9.06 -22.41 -2.88
C ARG A 73 8.57 -23.57 -3.74
N LYS A 74 7.47 -24.18 -3.32
CA LYS A 74 6.72 -25.14 -4.13
C LYS A 74 5.29 -24.67 -4.25
N VAL A 75 4.85 -24.43 -5.48
CA VAL A 75 3.46 -24.03 -5.79
C VAL A 75 2.70 -25.25 -6.26
N SER A 76 1.49 -25.44 -5.77
CA SER A 76 0.57 -26.49 -6.14
C SER A 76 -0.85 -25.92 -6.27
N GLU A 77 -1.81 -26.74 -6.64
CA GLU A 77 -3.22 -26.34 -6.66
C GLU A 77 -3.73 -25.92 -5.27
N GLU A 78 -3.22 -26.56 -4.22
CA GLU A 78 -3.64 -26.33 -2.84
C GLU A 78 -3.10 -25.01 -2.28
N GLY A 79 -1.93 -24.55 -2.76
CA GLY A 79 -1.28 -23.34 -2.26
C GLY A 79 0.24 -23.36 -2.48
N ALA A 80 0.95 -22.55 -1.69
CA ALA A 80 2.39 -22.37 -1.77
C ALA A 80 3.09 -22.78 -0.47
N ALA A 81 4.00 -23.75 -0.55
CA ALA A 81 4.91 -24.12 0.53
C ALA A 81 6.19 -23.28 0.45
N PHE A 82 6.65 -22.78 1.59
CA PHE A 82 7.86 -21.97 1.66
C PHE A 82 8.55 -22.11 3.03
N ARG A 83 9.75 -21.55 3.12
CA ARG A 83 10.46 -21.43 4.40
C ARG A 83 10.53 -19.98 4.84
N SER A 84 10.32 -19.76 6.14
CA SER A 84 10.46 -18.44 6.75
C SER A 84 11.90 -17.93 6.59
N HIS A 85 12.05 -16.69 6.12
CA HIS A 85 13.34 -16.02 6.04
C HIS A 85 13.88 -15.58 7.42
N LEU A 86 13.06 -15.68 8.47
CA LEU A 86 13.43 -15.29 9.83
C LEU A 86 14.15 -16.41 10.58
N ASP A 87 13.66 -17.64 10.45
CA ASP A 87 14.08 -18.79 11.26
C ASP A 87 14.15 -20.11 10.49
N GLY A 88 13.83 -20.09 9.19
CA GLY A 88 13.86 -21.27 8.34
C GLY A 88 12.70 -22.25 8.55
N SER A 89 11.72 -21.93 9.42
CA SER A 89 10.54 -22.78 9.65
C SER A 89 9.74 -23.00 8.36
N ALA A 90 9.12 -24.19 8.24
CA ALA A 90 8.31 -24.53 7.08
C ALA A 90 6.89 -23.99 7.26
N HIS A 91 6.37 -23.36 6.22
CA HIS A 91 5.03 -22.80 6.17
C HIS A 91 4.31 -23.23 4.89
N PHE A 92 2.99 -23.22 4.96
CA PHE A 92 2.11 -23.43 3.82
C PHE A 92 1.03 -22.35 3.80
N LEU A 93 0.91 -21.65 2.68
CA LEU A 93 -0.09 -20.60 2.47
C LEU A 93 -1.03 -21.05 1.36
N SER A 94 -2.26 -21.40 1.74
CA SER A 94 -3.35 -21.65 0.80
C SER A 94 -4.19 -20.38 0.60
N PRO A 95 -5.08 -20.32 -0.40
CA PRO A 95 -6.06 -19.24 -0.54
C PRO A 95 -6.84 -19.00 0.76
N GLU A 96 -7.35 -20.06 1.39
CA GLU A 96 -8.10 -19.98 2.64
C GLU A 96 -7.24 -19.45 3.79
N LYS A 97 -5.98 -19.92 3.87
CA LYS A 97 -5.05 -19.46 4.90
C LYS A 97 -4.68 -17.99 4.73
N SER A 98 -4.53 -17.50 3.49
CA SER A 98 -4.34 -16.07 3.22
C SER A 98 -5.55 -15.26 3.68
N MET A 99 -6.77 -15.72 3.42
CA MET A 99 -7.99 -15.06 3.90
C MET A 99 -8.09 -15.07 5.43
N GLU A 100 -7.87 -16.22 6.08
CA GLU A 100 -7.84 -16.33 7.55
C GLU A 100 -6.88 -15.31 8.18
N ILE A 101 -5.68 -15.18 7.59
CA ILE A 101 -4.67 -14.23 8.06
C ILE A 101 -5.17 -12.80 7.90
N GLN A 102 -5.63 -12.40 6.71
CA GLN A 102 -6.04 -11.03 6.44
C GLN A 102 -7.30 -10.62 7.22
N ILE A 103 -8.26 -11.55 7.38
CA ILE A 103 -9.42 -11.36 8.26
C ILE A 103 -8.94 -11.14 9.70
N GLY A 104 -8.04 -11.98 10.20
CA GLY A 104 -7.49 -11.86 11.55
C GLY A 104 -6.62 -10.62 11.78
N LEU A 105 -5.99 -10.09 10.74
CA LEU A 105 -5.27 -8.81 10.78
C LEU A 105 -6.24 -7.61 10.86
N GLY A 106 -7.43 -7.73 10.30
CA GLY A 106 -8.45 -6.68 10.39
C GLY A 106 -8.16 -5.44 9.56
N ALA A 107 -7.69 -5.59 8.33
CA ALA A 107 -7.56 -4.50 7.37
C ALA A 107 -8.93 -4.16 6.76
N ASP A 108 -9.13 -2.95 6.21
CA ASP A 108 -10.37 -2.57 5.52
C ASP A 108 -10.48 -3.19 4.13
N ILE A 109 -9.35 -3.29 3.42
CA ILE A 109 -9.25 -3.91 2.10
C ILE A 109 -8.27 -5.08 2.18
N ILE A 110 -8.70 -6.23 1.67
CA ILE A 110 -7.92 -7.45 1.60
C ILE A 110 -7.85 -7.96 0.16
N MET A 111 -6.81 -8.73 -0.17
CA MET A 111 -6.54 -9.15 -1.53
C MET A 111 -6.70 -10.67 -1.68
N ALA A 112 -7.32 -11.12 -2.76
CA ALA A 112 -7.35 -12.53 -3.11
C ALA A 112 -5.92 -13.07 -3.29
N PHE A 113 -5.68 -14.32 -2.88
CA PHE A 113 -4.37 -14.94 -3.04
C PHE A 113 -4.10 -15.24 -4.51
N ASP A 114 -2.95 -14.84 -5.01
CA ASP A 114 -2.57 -14.90 -6.41
C ASP A 114 -1.18 -15.50 -6.62
N GLU A 115 -0.92 -16.03 -7.81
CA GLU A 115 0.40 -16.42 -8.25
C GLU A 115 1.00 -15.34 -9.14
N CYS A 116 2.02 -14.63 -8.64
CA CYS A 116 2.78 -13.67 -9.42
C CYS A 116 3.80 -14.40 -10.29
N THR A 117 3.72 -14.22 -11.62
CA THR A 117 4.64 -14.84 -12.58
C THR A 117 5.93 -14.03 -12.67
N GLU A 118 7.05 -14.73 -12.79
CA GLU A 118 8.35 -14.12 -13.07
C GLU A 118 8.40 -13.48 -14.47
N TYR A 119 9.36 -12.58 -14.69
CA TYR A 119 9.65 -12.03 -16.02
C TYR A 119 11.11 -12.32 -16.42
N PRO A 120 11.35 -12.79 -17.64
CA PRO A 120 10.36 -13.18 -18.66
C PRO A 120 9.71 -14.55 -18.37
N ALA A 121 8.45 -14.70 -18.75
CA ALA A 121 7.73 -15.97 -18.75
C ALA A 121 7.15 -16.23 -20.13
N ASP A 122 7.11 -17.50 -20.55
CA ASP A 122 6.46 -17.88 -21.80
C ASP A 122 4.93 -17.88 -21.67
N ALA A 123 4.23 -18.01 -22.80
CA ALA A 123 2.78 -17.98 -22.84
C ALA A 123 2.14 -19.15 -22.07
N ALA A 124 2.75 -20.35 -22.08
CA ALA A 124 2.23 -21.50 -21.36
C ALA A 124 2.34 -21.31 -19.85
N ARG A 125 3.48 -20.79 -19.37
CA ARG A 125 3.71 -20.46 -17.96
C ARG A 125 2.76 -19.34 -17.49
N SER A 126 2.58 -18.29 -18.28
CA SER A 126 1.68 -17.17 -17.97
C SER A 126 0.22 -17.65 -17.90
N ARG A 127 -0.20 -18.52 -18.81
CA ARG A 127 -1.54 -19.13 -18.81
C ARG A 127 -1.74 -20.03 -17.58
N ALA A 128 -0.81 -20.89 -17.26
CA ALA A 128 -0.88 -21.77 -16.10
C ALA A 128 -1.03 -20.98 -14.78
N SER A 129 -0.26 -19.91 -14.63
CA SER A 129 -0.34 -19.01 -13.47
C SER A 129 -1.68 -18.27 -13.40
N MET A 130 -2.16 -17.73 -14.52
CA MET A 130 -3.46 -17.10 -14.62
C MET A 130 -4.59 -18.05 -14.19
N GLU A 131 -4.60 -19.25 -14.74
CA GLU A 131 -5.60 -20.28 -14.42
C GLU A 131 -5.59 -20.66 -12.93
N LEU A 132 -4.40 -20.81 -12.35
CA LEU A 132 -4.26 -21.09 -10.92
C LEU A 132 -4.78 -19.93 -10.07
N THR A 133 -4.42 -18.69 -10.41
CA THR A 133 -4.90 -17.47 -9.74
C THR A 133 -6.42 -17.38 -9.77
N LEU A 134 -7.06 -17.68 -10.89
CA LEU A 134 -8.52 -17.66 -11.01
C LEU A 134 -9.20 -18.70 -10.10
N ARG A 135 -8.66 -19.92 -10.02
CA ARG A 135 -9.19 -20.95 -9.10
C ARG A 135 -8.99 -20.54 -7.64
N TRP A 136 -7.83 -19.97 -7.32
CA TRP A 136 -7.55 -19.44 -5.99
C TRP A 136 -8.44 -18.25 -5.63
N ALA A 137 -8.74 -17.36 -6.59
CA ALA A 137 -9.65 -16.24 -6.39
C ALA A 137 -11.06 -16.71 -5.98
N ALA A 138 -11.58 -17.74 -6.65
CA ALA A 138 -12.88 -18.34 -6.30
C ALA A 138 -12.86 -18.96 -4.88
N ARG A 139 -11.79 -19.66 -4.50
CA ARG A 139 -11.60 -20.23 -3.15
C ARG A 139 -11.51 -19.13 -2.08
N CYS A 140 -10.75 -18.05 -2.35
CA CYS A 140 -10.67 -16.89 -1.46
C CYS A 140 -12.06 -16.28 -1.23
N LYS A 141 -12.82 -16.10 -2.31
CA LYS A 141 -14.17 -15.54 -2.25
C LYS A 141 -15.11 -16.40 -1.38
N SER A 142 -15.14 -17.71 -1.62
CA SER A 142 -15.97 -18.64 -0.83
C SER A 142 -15.60 -18.59 0.65
N TYR A 143 -14.32 -18.72 0.98
CA TYR A 143 -13.86 -18.66 2.37
C TYR A 143 -14.19 -17.32 3.03
N PHE A 144 -13.98 -16.20 2.33
CA PHE A 144 -14.29 -14.87 2.85
C PHE A 144 -15.77 -14.70 3.15
N GLU A 145 -16.67 -15.12 2.27
CA GLU A 145 -18.12 -15.02 2.48
C GLU A 145 -18.60 -15.78 3.73
N GLU A 146 -17.95 -16.89 4.06
CA GLU A 146 -18.27 -17.69 5.25
C GLU A 146 -17.70 -17.05 6.54
N HIS A 147 -16.51 -16.40 6.50
CA HIS A 147 -15.75 -15.99 7.68
C HIS A 147 -15.62 -14.48 7.86
N GLN A 148 -16.16 -13.65 6.96
CA GLN A 148 -16.01 -12.19 6.98
C GLN A 148 -16.44 -11.51 8.30
N ARG A 149 -17.26 -12.15 9.11
CA ARG A 149 -17.70 -11.62 10.42
C ARG A 149 -16.71 -11.87 11.55
N GLU A 150 -15.65 -12.62 11.31
CA GLU A 150 -14.60 -12.93 12.30
C GLU A 150 -13.56 -11.83 12.43
N VAL A 151 -13.78 -10.69 11.79
CA VAL A 151 -12.88 -9.53 11.86
C VAL A 151 -12.80 -9.01 13.31
N PRO A 152 -11.60 -8.68 13.83
CA PRO A 152 -11.41 -8.33 15.23
C PRO A 152 -11.89 -6.93 15.64
N TRP A 153 -12.69 -6.25 14.84
CA TRP A 153 -13.14 -4.88 15.10
C TRP A 153 -14.20 -4.74 16.22
N GLY A 154 -14.74 -5.82 16.76
CA GLY A 154 -15.90 -5.83 17.68
C GLY A 154 -15.59 -5.59 19.15
N GLY A 155 -14.38 -5.29 19.55
CA GLY A 155 -14.06 -4.99 20.95
C GLY A 155 -14.15 -3.50 21.23
N SER A 156 -15.07 -3.06 22.11
CA SER A 156 -15.11 -1.68 22.59
C SER A 156 -13.70 -1.25 23.03
N LEU A 157 -13.13 -0.28 22.33
CA LEU A 157 -11.96 0.45 22.81
C LEU A 157 -12.34 1.13 24.13
N GLN A 158 -11.99 0.49 25.25
CA GLN A 158 -11.77 1.32 26.43
C GLN A 158 -10.53 2.16 26.10
N PRO A 159 -10.63 3.50 26.06
CA PRO A 159 -9.44 4.33 25.94
C PRO A 159 -8.50 3.87 27.03
N THR A 160 -7.26 3.54 26.71
CA THR A 160 -6.19 3.46 27.71
C THR A 160 -6.33 4.72 28.52
N ALA A 161 -6.65 4.56 29.80
CA ALA A 161 -7.05 5.66 30.67
C ALA A 161 -5.96 6.74 30.61
N LEU A 162 -6.19 7.78 29.80
CA LEU A 162 -5.42 9.01 29.87
C LEU A 162 -5.44 9.45 31.33
N SER A 163 -4.30 9.69 31.90
CA SER A 163 -4.20 10.21 33.28
C SER A 163 -5.02 11.48 33.38
N ARG A 164 -5.49 11.80 34.60
CA ARG A 164 -6.25 13.05 34.82
C ARG A 164 -5.52 14.28 34.29
N GLN A 165 -4.19 14.25 34.28
CA GLN A 165 -3.32 15.32 33.82
C GLN A 165 -3.33 15.47 32.28
N GLU A 166 -3.32 14.37 31.53
CA GLU A 166 -3.42 14.39 30.07
C GLU A 166 -4.80 14.85 29.58
N LYS A 167 -5.87 14.48 30.30
CA LYS A 167 -7.23 14.99 30.04
C LYS A 167 -7.37 16.49 30.30
N GLN A 168 -6.59 17.05 31.22
CA GLN A 168 -6.60 18.47 31.55
C GLN A 168 -5.85 19.29 30.51
N ILE A 169 -4.72 18.76 29.97
CA ILE A 169 -3.96 19.37 28.87
C ILE A 169 -4.78 19.38 27.58
N LEU A 170 -5.49 18.29 27.26
CA LEU A 170 -6.38 18.25 26.10
C LEU A 170 -7.57 19.22 26.20
N ARG A 171 -8.12 19.43 27.41
CA ARG A 171 -9.21 20.40 27.62
C ARG A 171 -8.75 21.85 27.49
N SER A 172 -7.54 22.18 27.94
CA SER A 172 -7.00 23.55 27.80
C SER A 172 -6.58 23.88 26.36
N ALA A 173 -6.31 22.88 25.51
CA ALA A 173 -6.02 23.07 24.10
C ALA A 173 -7.30 23.15 23.23
N GLN A 174 -8.45 22.73 23.74
CA GLN A 174 -9.74 22.78 23.03
C GLN A 174 -10.48 24.11 23.16
N ASP A 175 -10.13 24.93 24.17
CA ASP A 175 -10.79 26.23 24.38
C ASP A 175 -10.37 27.33 23.39
N ASP A 176 -9.31 27.12 22.57
CA ASP A 176 -8.82 28.13 21.64
C ASP A 176 -9.21 27.94 20.16
N THR A 177 -9.95 26.87 19.81
CA THR A 177 -10.43 26.67 18.42
C THR A 177 -11.80 26.04 18.40
N ALA A 178 -12.83 26.88 18.33
CA ALA A 178 -14.17 26.46 17.96
C ALA A 178 -14.20 26.06 16.49
N CYS A 179 -13.91 24.82 16.21
CA CYS A 179 -14.23 24.15 14.95
C CYS A 179 -15.02 22.90 15.28
N ASP A 180 -16.25 22.85 14.77
CA ASP A 180 -17.25 21.79 14.98
C ASP A 180 -16.70 20.45 14.41
N ASP A 181 -16.03 19.65 15.21
CA ASP A 181 -15.65 18.28 14.86
C ASP A 181 -16.41 17.27 15.75
N LYS A 182 -17.61 16.95 15.29
CA LYS A 182 -18.40 15.83 15.80
C LYS A 182 -17.84 14.51 15.31
N ARG A 183 -16.66 14.12 15.78
CA ARG A 183 -16.15 12.76 15.63
C ARG A 183 -16.04 12.07 16.98
N THR A 184 -17.20 11.74 17.54
CA THR A 184 -17.29 10.82 18.66
C THR A 184 -18.14 9.63 18.24
N GLY A 185 -17.50 8.53 17.96
CA GLY A 185 -18.14 7.25 17.66
C GLY A 185 -17.38 6.53 16.56
N ASP A 186 -16.76 5.41 16.91
CA ASP A 186 -16.22 4.49 15.91
C ASP A 186 -17.40 3.95 15.08
N SER A 187 -17.70 4.62 13.95
CA SER A 187 -18.78 4.28 13.03
C SER A 187 -18.59 2.93 12.32
N ARG A 188 -17.52 2.21 12.63
CA ARG A 188 -17.18 0.88 12.07
C ARG A 188 -17.91 -0.27 12.77
N LEU A 189 -18.71 -0.02 13.80
CA LEU A 189 -19.24 -1.08 14.65
C LEU A 189 -20.55 -1.73 14.15
N ASP A 190 -21.23 -1.19 13.15
CA ASP A 190 -22.50 -1.71 12.67
C ASP A 190 -22.36 -2.36 11.26
N GLY A 191 -21.97 -3.64 11.25
CA GLY A 191 -22.14 -4.50 10.07
C GLY A 191 -21.16 -4.26 8.91
N GLN A 192 -20.09 -3.48 9.09
CA GLN A 192 -19.05 -3.33 8.07
C GLN A 192 -18.21 -4.61 7.97
N THR A 193 -18.09 -5.11 6.75
CA THR A 193 -17.16 -6.19 6.38
C THR A 193 -15.98 -5.60 5.61
N GLN A 194 -14.86 -6.32 5.62
CA GLN A 194 -13.73 -6.00 4.76
C GLN A 194 -14.14 -6.03 3.29
N ALA A 195 -13.45 -5.28 2.43
CA ALA A 195 -13.60 -5.37 0.99
C ALA A 195 -12.53 -6.32 0.42
N LEU A 196 -12.94 -7.47 -0.11
CA LEU A 196 -12.07 -8.42 -0.78
C LEU A 196 -11.91 -8.03 -2.26
N PHE A 197 -10.68 -7.69 -2.70
CA PHE A 197 -10.38 -7.37 -4.10
C PHE A 197 -9.82 -8.59 -4.84
N GLY A 198 -10.27 -8.77 -6.10
CA GLY A 198 -9.70 -9.74 -7.03
C GLY A 198 -8.41 -9.21 -7.68
N ILE A 199 -7.51 -10.12 -8.08
CA ILE A 199 -6.25 -9.77 -8.75
C ILE A 199 -6.24 -10.36 -10.15
N VAL A 200 -6.04 -9.50 -11.15
CA VAL A 200 -5.89 -9.88 -12.56
C VAL A 200 -4.41 -10.18 -12.83
N GLN A 201 -4.13 -11.42 -13.26
CA GLN A 201 -2.82 -11.89 -13.71
C GLN A 201 -2.85 -12.17 -15.23
N GLY A 202 -1.78 -12.66 -15.82
CA GLY A 202 -1.70 -12.98 -17.27
C GLY A 202 -0.35 -12.62 -17.89
N GLY A 203 0.67 -12.36 -17.07
CA GLY A 203 2.01 -11.95 -17.53
C GLY A 203 1.95 -10.68 -18.36
N MET A 204 2.69 -10.68 -19.48
CA MET A 204 2.74 -9.55 -20.42
C MET A 204 1.85 -9.79 -21.66
N ASP A 205 0.98 -10.78 -21.62
CA ASP A 205 0.09 -11.14 -22.74
C ASP A 205 -1.27 -10.47 -22.60
N ALA A 206 -1.61 -9.55 -23.50
CA ALA A 206 -2.85 -8.79 -23.47
C ALA A 206 -4.11 -9.69 -23.58
N SER A 207 -4.02 -10.81 -24.32
CA SER A 207 -5.14 -11.74 -24.48
C SER A 207 -5.42 -12.51 -23.17
N LEU A 208 -4.35 -12.92 -22.49
CA LEU A 208 -4.47 -13.55 -21.16
C LEU A 208 -4.97 -12.55 -20.11
N ARG A 209 -4.52 -11.31 -20.16
CA ARG A 209 -4.99 -10.23 -19.27
C ARG A 209 -6.49 -9.97 -19.43
N ARG A 210 -6.95 -9.92 -20.69
CA ARG A 210 -8.37 -9.80 -20.99
C ARG A 210 -9.17 -10.97 -20.42
N GLU A 211 -8.77 -12.21 -20.75
CA GLU A 211 -9.41 -13.42 -20.25
C GLU A 211 -9.45 -13.46 -18.71
N SER A 212 -8.32 -13.12 -18.08
CA SER A 212 -8.19 -13.02 -16.63
C SER A 212 -9.15 -11.99 -16.04
N ALA A 213 -9.22 -10.77 -16.63
CA ALA A 213 -10.12 -9.72 -16.17
C ALA A 213 -11.58 -10.16 -16.24
N GLU A 214 -12.04 -10.65 -17.40
CA GLU A 214 -13.41 -11.13 -17.61
C GLU A 214 -13.78 -12.21 -16.57
N ARG A 215 -12.93 -13.22 -16.39
CA ARG A 215 -13.21 -14.33 -15.44
C ARG A 215 -13.09 -13.91 -13.98
N THR A 216 -12.22 -12.95 -13.64
CA THR A 216 -12.16 -12.40 -12.27
C THR A 216 -13.42 -11.58 -11.96
N ILE A 217 -13.96 -10.88 -12.95
CA ILE A 217 -15.23 -10.14 -12.83
C ILE A 217 -16.39 -11.13 -12.59
N ASP A 218 -16.40 -12.26 -13.29
CA ASP A 218 -17.43 -13.31 -13.10
C ASP A 218 -17.43 -13.89 -11.68
N VAL A 219 -16.27 -13.96 -11.01
CA VAL A 219 -16.19 -14.33 -9.59
C VAL A 219 -16.89 -13.28 -8.71
N GLY A 220 -16.85 -12.01 -9.06
CA GLY A 220 -17.60 -10.92 -8.43
C GLY A 220 -16.92 -10.34 -7.19
N PHE A 221 -16.05 -9.36 -7.37
CA PHE A 221 -15.38 -8.61 -6.30
C PHE A 221 -15.85 -7.15 -6.27
N PRO A 222 -15.80 -6.47 -5.11
CA PRO A 222 -16.11 -5.04 -5.01
C PRO A 222 -15.03 -4.13 -5.61
N GLY A 223 -13.86 -4.67 -5.96
CA GLY A 223 -12.76 -3.96 -6.60
C GLY A 223 -11.76 -4.93 -7.23
N TYR A 224 -10.93 -4.42 -8.14
CA TYR A 224 -10.02 -5.22 -8.95
C TYR A 224 -8.61 -4.63 -8.94
N ALA A 225 -7.61 -5.51 -8.79
CA ALA A 225 -6.21 -5.12 -8.87
C ALA A 225 -5.55 -5.68 -10.13
N ILE A 226 -4.61 -4.93 -10.68
CA ILE A 226 -3.71 -5.36 -11.75
C ILE A 226 -2.40 -5.77 -11.09
N GLY A 227 -2.15 -7.08 -11.03
CA GLY A 227 -0.96 -7.67 -10.41
C GLY A 227 0.06 -8.17 -11.44
N GLY A 228 1.18 -8.71 -10.95
CA GLY A 228 2.22 -9.34 -11.78
C GLY A 228 2.99 -8.37 -12.66
N LEU A 229 3.12 -7.13 -12.24
CA LEU A 229 3.90 -6.07 -12.90
C LEU A 229 5.03 -5.58 -11.98
N SER A 230 5.99 -4.82 -12.53
CA SER A 230 7.19 -4.38 -11.82
C SER A 230 8.08 -5.54 -11.32
N VAL A 231 8.10 -6.62 -12.08
CA VAL A 231 8.88 -7.85 -11.80
C VAL A 231 10.16 -7.96 -12.65
N GLY A 232 10.52 -6.87 -13.35
CA GLY A 232 11.74 -6.76 -14.14
C GLY A 232 11.54 -6.42 -15.62
N GLU A 233 10.30 -6.28 -16.06
CA GLU A 233 9.94 -5.88 -17.41
C GLU A 233 10.27 -4.41 -17.71
N PRO A 234 10.45 -4.02 -19.01
CA PRO A 234 10.58 -2.62 -19.41
C PRO A 234 9.32 -1.80 -19.05
N ARG A 235 9.51 -0.53 -18.69
CA ARG A 235 8.39 0.36 -18.25
C ARG A 235 7.34 0.60 -19.33
N GLU A 236 7.76 0.66 -20.58
CA GLU A 236 6.88 0.80 -21.73
C GLU A 236 5.93 -0.40 -21.81
N LEU A 237 6.45 -1.61 -21.61
CA LEU A 237 5.66 -2.83 -21.60
C LEU A 237 4.69 -2.85 -20.40
N THR A 238 5.15 -2.47 -19.21
CA THR A 238 4.26 -2.29 -18.03
C THR A 238 3.09 -1.39 -18.38
N ARG A 239 3.37 -0.23 -19.01
CA ARG A 239 2.34 0.74 -19.37
C ARG A 239 1.33 0.16 -20.36
N ASP A 240 1.79 -0.49 -21.42
CA ASP A 240 0.92 -1.06 -22.44
C ASP A 240 0.01 -2.14 -21.85
N VAL A 241 0.55 -2.98 -20.98
CA VAL A 241 -0.20 -4.02 -20.26
C VAL A 241 -1.24 -3.40 -19.31
N VAL A 242 -0.90 -2.34 -18.58
CA VAL A 242 -1.85 -1.65 -17.71
C VAL A 242 -3.00 -1.07 -18.52
N LEU A 243 -2.70 -0.33 -19.59
CA LEU A 243 -3.73 0.31 -20.42
C LEU A 243 -4.67 -0.72 -21.05
N SER A 244 -4.12 -1.79 -21.63
CA SER A 244 -4.95 -2.86 -22.22
C SER A 244 -5.79 -3.60 -21.16
N THR A 245 -5.28 -3.78 -19.95
CA THR A 245 -6.05 -4.44 -18.86
C THR A 245 -7.19 -3.57 -18.36
N LEU A 246 -6.97 -2.25 -18.25
CA LEU A 246 -7.99 -1.29 -17.80
C LEU A 246 -9.23 -1.24 -18.71
N GLU A 247 -9.08 -1.50 -20.01
CA GLU A 247 -10.19 -1.59 -20.96
C GLU A 247 -11.22 -2.67 -20.62
N HIS A 248 -10.80 -3.69 -19.87
CA HIS A 248 -11.61 -4.84 -19.49
C HIS A 248 -12.09 -4.81 -18.03
N LEU A 249 -11.67 -3.82 -17.25
CA LEU A 249 -12.09 -3.68 -15.84
C LEU A 249 -13.30 -2.73 -15.70
N PRO A 250 -14.24 -3.01 -14.79
CA PRO A 250 -15.42 -2.17 -14.58
C PRO A 250 -15.03 -0.74 -14.21
N PHE A 251 -15.64 0.22 -14.89
CA PHE A 251 -15.41 1.64 -14.66
C PHE A 251 -15.94 2.13 -13.30
N ASN A 252 -17.01 1.51 -12.81
CA ASN A 252 -17.72 1.90 -11.59
C ASN A 252 -17.23 1.16 -10.33
N GLN A 253 -16.12 0.45 -10.41
CA GLN A 253 -15.51 -0.24 -9.28
C GLN A 253 -14.04 0.16 -9.13
N PRO A 254 -13.48 0.20 -7.90
CA PRO A 254 -12.08 0.55 -7.68
C PRO A 254 -11.12 -0.31 -8.48
N ARG A 255 -10.18 0.34 -9.18
CA ARG A 255 -9.11 -0.28 -9.95
C ARG A 255 -7.76 0.04 -9.31
N TYR A 256 -7.08 -0.99 -8.84
CA TYR A 256 -5.85 -0.88 -8.09
C TYR A 256 -4.65 -1.40 -8.89
N LEU A 257 -3.67 -0.56 -9.17
CA LEU A 257 -2.40 -0.96 -9.77
C LEU A 257 -1.36 -1.22 -8.68
N MET A 258 -0.90 -2.46 -8.59
CA MET A 258 -0.03 -2.92 -7.50
C MET A 258 1.45 -2.62 -7.76
N GLY A 259 2.15 -2.12 -6.73
CA GLY A 259 3.60 -2.00 -6.69
C GLY A 259 4.24 -0.93 -7.58
N VAL A 260 3.48 0.05 -8.08
CA VAL A 260 3.90 1.09 -9.03
C VAL A 260 3.62 2.47 -8.43
N GLY A 261 4.40 3.47 -8.62
CA GLY A 261 5.36 3.90 -9.60
C GLY A 261 6.13 5.15 -9.16
N THR A 262 6.78 5.83 -10.13
CA THR A 262 7.32 7.19 -9.90
C THR A 262 6.18 8.22 -9.83
N PRO A 263 6.45 9.46 -9.36
CA PRO A 263 5.42 10.51 -9.34
C PRO A 263 4.77 10.76 -10.71
N GLU A 264 5.57 10.68 -11.78
CA GLU A 264 5.12 10.86 -13.15
C GLU A 264 4.19 9.71 -13.59
N GLU A 265 4.56 8.47 -13.28
CA GLU A 265 3.76 7.28 -13.58
C GLU A 265 2.43 7.29 -12.81
N ILE A 266 2.44 7.72 -11.55
CA ILE A 266 1.23 7.87 -10.74
C ILE A 266 0.24 8.82 -11.42
N ALA A 267 0.71 9.97 -11.92
CA ALA A 267 -0.15 10.92 -12.62
C ALA A 267 -0.70 10.33 -13.93
N GLN A 268 0.13 9.63 -14.70
CA GLN A 268 -0.28 8.99 -15.96
C GLN A 268 -1.33 7.89 -15.75
N TYR A 269 -1.09 6.99 -14.79
CA TYR A 269 -2.02 5.89 -14.52
C TYR A 269 -3.35 6.37 -13.92
N ALA A 270 -3.32 7.40 -13.08
CA ALA A 270 -4.54 8.00 -12.57
C ALA A 270 -5.39 8.63 -13.69
N GLN A 271 -4.76 9.31 -14.66
CA GLN A 271 -5.43 9.82 -15.86
C GLN A 271 -6.01 8.70 -16.73
N SER A 272 -5.40 7.52 -16.73
CA SER A 272 -5.89 6.36 -17.46
C SER A 272 -7.00 5.61 -16.71
N GLY A 273 -7.37 6.05 -15.51
CA GLY A 273 -8.46 5.50 -14.72
C GLY A 273 -8.04 4.47 -13.66
N VAL A 274 -6.81 4.52 -13.18
CA VAL A 274 -6.38 3.80 -11.98
C VAL A 274 -6.75 4.62 -10.75
N ASP A 275 -7.48 4.03 -9.81
CA ASP A 275 -7.98 4.69 -8.60
C ASP A 275 -7.02 4.57 -7.42
N MET A 276 -6.29 3.46 -7.33
CA MET A 276 -5.42 3.14 -6.20
C MET A 276 -4.06 2.64 -6.67
N MET A 277 -3.01 3.07 -5.97
CA MET A 277 -1.63 2.62 -6.22
C MET A 277 -0.86 2.57 -4.91
N ASP A 278 0.02 1.57 -4.75
CA ASP A 278 1.02 1.53 -3.70
C ASP A 278 2.43 1.61 -4.28
N CYS A 279 3.35 2.15 -3.52
CA CYS A 279 4.73 2.23 -3.96
C CYS A 279 5.70 2.28 -2.78
N VAL A 280 6.76 1.48 -2.86
CA VAL A 280 7.87 1.50 -1.90
C VAL A 280 8.89 2.60 -2.19
N LEU A 281 8.86 3.19 -3.40
CA LEU A 281 9.89 4.13 -3.86
C LEU A 281 10.07 5.34 -2.93
N PRO A 282 9.02 6.04 -2.47
CA PRO A 282 9.23 7.24 -1.65
C PRO A 282 10.07 6.92 -0.41
N THR A 283 9.77 5.83 0.27
CA THR A 283 10.47 5.44 1.50
C THR A 283 11.78 4.71 1.22
N ARG A 284 11.82 3.83 0.22
CA ARG A 284 13.05 3.09 -0.15
C ARG A 284 14.12 4.02 -0.70
N ALA A 285 13.76 4.87 -1.66
CA ALA A 285 14.68 5.84 -2.26
C ALA A 285 15.25 6.80 -1.20
N ALA A 286 14.42 7.32 -0.29
CA ALA A 286 14.82 8.20 0.80
C ALA A 286 15.91 7.59 1.68
N ARG A 287 15.75 6.33 2.08
CA ARG A 287 16.76 5.61 2.88
C ARG A 287 18.07 5.40 2.12
N HIS A 288 18.04 5.43 0.80
CA HIS A 288 19.24 5.38 -0.05
C HIS A 288 19.72 6.78 -0.48
N GLY A 289 19.19 7.84 0.12
CA GLY A 289 19.61 9.23 -0.14
C GLY A 289 19.18 9.76 -1.51
N LEU A 290 18.17 9.16 -2.14
CA LEU A 290 17.56 9.65 -3.38
C LEU A 290 16.24 10.33 -3.06
N LEU A 291 16.12 11.61 -3.44
CA LEU A 291 15.02 12.50 -3.10
C LEU A 291 14.34 13.02 -4.38
N PHE A 292 13.03 13.15 -4.35
CA PHE A 292 12.22 13.64 -5.47
C PHE A 292 11.96 15.13 -5.25
N THR A 293 12.25 15.97 -6.23
CA THR A 293 12.07 17.42 -6.16
C THR A 293 11.40 17.94 -7.42
N SER A 294 10.89 19.17 -7.37
CA SER A 294 10.32 19.87 -8.54
C SER A 294 11.32 20.05 -9.69
N GLU A 295 12.62 20.03 -9.38
CA GLU A 295 13.72 20.14 -10.34
C GLU A 295 14.25 18.77 -10.80
N GLY A 296 13.61 17.66 -10.37
CA GLY A 296 14.02 16.28 -10.66
C GLY A 296 14.58 15.54 -9.46
N LYS A 297 15.35 14.49 -9.69
CA LYS A 297 15.88 13.61 -8.63
C LYS A 297 17.20 14.16 -8.08
N VAL A 298 17.26 14.29 -6.75
CA VAL A 298 18.47 14.72 -6.01
C VAL A 298 19.06 13.53 -5.25
N SER A 299 20.33 13.21 -5.52
CA SER A 299 21.10 12.29 -4.67
C SER A 299 21.86 13.11 -3.62
N ILE A 300 21.36 13.10 -2.38
CA ILE A 300 21.93 13.90 -1.29
C ILE A 300 23.37 13.51 -0.91
N LYS A 301 23.85 12.37 -1.40
CA LYS A 301 25.22 11.86 -1.21
C LYS A 301 26.29 12.72 -1.88
N GLN A 302 25.91 13.47 -2.91
CA GLN A 302 26.86 14.18 -3.77
C GLN A 302 27.64 15.26 -2.99
N ALA A 303 28.95 15.36 -3.27
CA ALA A 303 29.86 16.28 -2.58
C ALA A 303 29.45 17.75 -2.76
N ARG A 304 28.83 18.10 -3.88
CA ARG A 304 28.37 19.46 -4.18
C ARG A 304 27.42 20.05 -3.13
N TYR A 305 26.74 19.21 -2.37
CA TYR A 305 25.81 19.64 -1.33
C TYR A 305 26.46 19.84 0.04
N ALA A 306 27.78 19.66 0.16
CA ALA A 306 28.47 19.75 1.44
C ALA A 306 28.39 21.14 2.12
N GLN A 307 28.27 22.18 1.31
CA GLN A 307 28.19 23.60 1.75
C GLN A 307 26.95 24.28 1.15
N ASP A 308 25.96 23.52 0.67
CA ASP A 308 24.74 24.05 0.05
C ASP A 308 23.71 24.35 1.16
N ASP A 309 23.54 25.65 1.45
CA ASP A 309 22.61 26.14 2.47
C ASP A 309 21.15 26.24 2.01
N SER A 310 20.90 25.97 0.73
CA SER A 310 19.54 26.03 0.16
C SER A 310 18.66 24.91 0.68
N ALA A 311 17.34 25.13 0.59
CA ALA A 311 16.34 24.09 0.83
C ALA A 311 16.52 22.93 -0.15
N LEU A 312 16.11 21.71 0.25
CA LEU A 312 16.17 20.53 -0.62
C LEU A 312 15.40 20.76 -1.92
N ASP A 313 14.20 21.30 -1.83
CA ASP A 313 13.35 21.68 -2.95
C ASP A 313 12.75 23.06 -2.65
N PRO A 314 13.14 24.13 -3.38
CA PRO A 314 12.64 25.47 -3.13
C PRO A 314 11.14 25.65 -3.35
N ALA A 315 10.52 24.79 -4.18
CA ALA A 315 9.10 24.82 -4.46
C ALA A 315 8.28 23.97 -3.49
N CYS A 316 8.92 23.27 -2.55
CA CYS A 316 8.27 22.35 -1.62
C CYS A 316 8.02 23.00 -0.26
N ASP A 317 6.79 22.95 0.21
CA ASP A 317 6.34 23.51 1.49
C ASP A 317 6.41 22.52 2.66
N CYS A 318 7.03 21.33 2.48
CA CYS A 318 7.15 20.37 3.57
C CYS A 318 8.05 20.89 4.69
N ARG A 319 7.81 20.45 5.91
CA ARG A 319 8.58 20.84 7.11
C ARG A 319 10.10 20.60 6.98
N VAL A 320 10.51 19.70 6.09
CA VAL A 320 11.95 19.43 5.86
C VAL A 320 12.56 20.54 5.02
N CYS A 321 11.94 20.92 3.90
CA CYS A 321 12.40 22.00 3.03
C CYS A 321 12.34 23.36 3.70
N GLN A 322 11.37 23.59 4.59
CA GLN A 322 11.24 24.83 5.36
C GLN A 322 12.31 25.01 6.45
N ARG A 323 12.91 23.91 6.92
CA ARG A 323 13.73 23.94 8.13
C ARG A 323 15.20 23.55 7.92
N TYR A 324 15.50 22.69 6.95
CA TYR A 324 16.83 22.08 6.82
C TYR A 324 17.44 22.35 5.45
N SER A 325 18.74 22.65 5.44
CA SER A 325 19.53 22.83 4.22
C SER A 325 19.96 21.48 3.62
N ARG A 326 20.29 21.49 2.33
CA ARG A 326 20.91 20.34 1.65
C ARG A 326 22.21 19.93 2.34
N ALA A 327 23.02 20.89 2.82
CA ALA A 327 24.27 20.61 3.56
C ALA A 327 23.98 19.80 4.83
N TYR A 328 22.97 20.18 5.61
CA TYR A 328 22.62 19.45 6.82
C TYR A 328 22.11 18.05 6.54
N LEU A 329 21.17 17.89 5.58
CA LEU A 329 20.66 16.60 5.18
C LEU A 329 21.77 15.67 4.67
N ARG A 330 22.71 16.21 3.88
CA ARG A 330 23.91 15.49 3.43
C ARG A 330 24.78 15.07 4.60
N HIS A 331 25.05 15.99 5.54
CA HIS A 331 25.85 15.71 6.74
C HIS A 331 25.26 14.53 7.52
N LEU A 332 23.96 14.58 7.84
CA LEU A 332 23.27 13.50 8.55
C LEU A 332 23.36 12.17 7.80
N TYR A 333 23.19 12.21 6.47
CA TYR A 333 23.28 11.02 5.65
C TYR A 333 24.70 10.43 5.64
N ALA A 334 25.72 11.28 5.49
CA ALA A 334 27.12 10.85 5.47
C ALA A 334 27.58 10.33 6.84
N ALA A 335 27.04 10.90 7.92
CA ALA A 335 27.27 10.45 9.30
C ALA A 335 26.47 9.19 9.68
N ASN A 336 25.62 8.69 8.76
CA ASN A 336 24.73 7.54 9.00
C ASN A 336 23.76 7.77 10.19
N GLU A 337 23.33 9.01 10.40
CA GLU A 337 22.35 9.36 11.42
C GLU A 337 20.95 8.87 11.02
N LEU A 338 20.22 8.26 11.95
CA LEU A 338 18.84 7.79 11.70
C LEU A 338 17.91 8.92 11.25
N LEU A 339 18.15 10.13 11.76
CA LEU A 339 17.38 11.32 11.40
C LEU A 339 17.44 11.62 9.90
N ALA A 340 18.53 11.29 9.20
CA ALA A 340 18.61 11.43 7.75
C ALA A 340 17.53 10.63 7.04
N GLN A 341 17.34 9.37 7.44
CA GLN A 341 16.35 8.49 6.83
C GLN A 341 14.93 8.98 7.12
N VAL A 342 14.67 9.48 8.32
CA VAL A 342 13.38 10.05 8.74
C VAL A 342 13.06 11.29 7.90
N LEU A 343 13.94 12.30 7.89
CA LEU A 343 13.70 13.56 7.17
C LEU A 343 13.55 13.33 5.67
N ASN A 344 14.43 12.52 5.07
CA ASN A 344 14.35 12.18 3.66
C ASN A 344 13.02 11.47 3.31
N THR A 345 12.55 10.58 4.19
CA THR A 345 11.27 9.87 3.99
C THR A 345 10.09 10.82 4.10
N VAL A 346 10.10 11.71 5.09
CA VAL A 346 9.05 12.75 5.24
C VAL A 346 8.93 13.60 3.99
N HIS A 347 10.09 14.08 3.45
CA HIS A 347 10.09 14.87 2.23
C HIS A 347 9.54 14.08 1.03
N ASN A 348 10.04 12.88 0.79
CA ASN A 348 9.59 12.06 -0.35
C ASN A 348 8.10 11.70 -0.24
N LEU A 349 7.59 11.36 0.94
CA LEU A 349 6.17 11.10 1.15
C LEU A 349 5.33 12.35 0.88
N HIS A 350 5.79 13.51 1.38
CA HIS A 350 5.12 14.78 1.10
C HIS A 350 5.03 15.05 -0.41
N TYR A 351 6.13 14.85 -1.14
CA TYR A 351 6.19 15.04 -2.59
C TYR A 351 5.18 14.14 -3.33
N TYR A 352 5.13 12.86 -2.99
CA TYR A 352 4.18 11.91 -3.57
C TYR A 352 2.72 12.25 -3.25
N LEU A 353 2.44 12.64 -2.02
CA LEU A 353 1.10 13.05 -1.60
C LEU A 353 0.68 14.36 -2.25
N SER A 354 1.62 15.29 -2.47
CA SER A 354 1.38 16.52 -3.21
C SER A 354 1.02 16.23 -4.68
N THR A 355 1.75 15.29 -5.33
CA THR A 355 1.40 14.80 -6.66
C THR A 355 -0.04 14.27 -6.69
N MET A 356 -0.44 13.46 -5.71
CA MET A 356 -1.80 12.93 -5.62
C MET A 356 -2.85 14.04 -5.40
N ARG A 357 -2.55 15.06 -4.60
CA ARG A 357 -3.45 16.22 -4.43
C ARG A 357 -3.66 16.96 -5.76
N THR A 358 -2.60 17.16 -6.53
CA THR A 358 -2.67 17.78 -7.87
C THR A 358 -3.50 16.94 -8.83
N VAL A 359 -3.28 15.63 -8.88
CA VAL A 359 -4.05 14.71 -9.73
C VAL A 359 -5.55 14.75 -9.37
N ARG A 360 -5.88 14.66 -8.07
CA ARG A 360 -7.27 14.77 -7.62
C ARG A 360 -7.92 16.11 -7.96
N ALA A 361 -7.15 17.21 -7.92
CA ALA A 361 -7.65 18.51 -8.31
C ALA A 361 -8.00 18.56 -9.81
N TRP A 362 -7.19 17.95 -10.68
CA TRP A 362 -7.48 17.84 -12.12
C TRP A 362 -8.75 17.06 -12.39
N ILE A 363 -8.89 15.87 -11.80
CA ILE A 363 -10.08 15.02 -11.97
C ILE A 363 -11.34 15.79 -11.60
N ARG A 364 -11.34 16.53 -10.49
CA ARG A 364 -12.49 17.34 -10.06
C ARG A 364 -12.82 18.51 -10.99
N VAL A 365 -11.85 19.05 -11.72
CA VAL A 365 -12.07 20.11 -12.71
C VAL A 365 -12.67 19.53 -13.97
N ASP A 366 -12.17 18.39 -14.44
CA ASP A 366 -12.69 17.68 -15.62
C ASP A 366 -14.15 17.23 -15.42
N GLU A 367 -14.50 16.70 -14.26
CA GLU A 367 -15.89 16.33 -13.92
C GLU A 367 -16.85 17.53 -13.99
N LYS A 368 -16.39 18.74 -13.64
CA LYS A 368 -17.19 19.96 -13.70
C LYS A 368 -17.31 20.56 -15.12
N SER A 369 -16.34 20.22 -15.98
CA SER A 369 -16.30 20.71 -17.36
C SER A 369 -17.20 19.91 -18.31
N GLY A 370 -17.72 18.77 -17.88
CA GLY A 370 -18.50 17.83 -18.68
C GLY A 370 -17.63 17.06 -19.68
N PRO A 371 -18.11 15.94 -20.24
CA PRO A 371 -17.33 15.19 -21.21
C PRO A 371 -17.08 16.07 -22.43
N MET A 372 -15.81 16.31 -22.76
CA MET A 372 -15.46 16.78 -24.09
C MET A 372 -16.00 15.78 -25.10
N ARG A 373 -16.93 16.25 -25.97
CA ARG A 373 -17.60 15.47 -27.01
C ARG A 373 -16.62 15.00 -28.07
#